data_dec595cb789ce92d5e8ab0e9274677d1
#
_entry.id   dec595cb789ce92d5e8ab0e9274677d1
#
_cell.length_a   1.000
_cell.length_b   1.000
_cell.length_c   1.000
_cell.angle_alpha   90.00
_cell.angle_beta   90.00
_cell.angle_gamma   90.00
#
_symmetry.space_group_name_H-M   'P 1'
#
loop_
_entity.id
_entity.type
_entity.pdbx_description
1 polymer ?
#
loop_
_entity_poly.entity_id
_entity_poly.type
_entity_poly.pdbx_seq_one_letter_code
_entity_poly.pdbx_strand_id
1 'polypeptide(L)'
;MARIAASAPFTPDRNVPGLIVKFGDYPLHHGGVGAIRSLGRLGVPMYAITEDRYTPAAASRHLTAAFPWPTTGAEEPERLVEGLLRVGRRIGRPAVLIPTDEEAAVLIAEHQDELSGERTGFGGFLFPRVEAELPRRLASKQGLHGLCVEHGIASPDATFPESPADVAEFASRARFPVVAKNREAFTRRKRPAVHGTTRIETPGGLLALARHWGERPGVILQEYLPREEAEDWIVHAYFDANSVPRAMFTGVKVRSWPPHAGMTSNAYVVDNPELADLAARFIKQIGFTGIIDLDLRFDRRDGQYKLLDFNPRMGAQFRLFENESEIDVVRAMHLDLTGRVVPEGDQRAGHRYVVENIDLPALVAYRRSGYTTPHAPARASGTELAWLAADDMKPFFTMLARFLRPGTKHLYQLWRSQRRGSTAAM
;
A
#
# COMPACT_ATOMS: atom_id res chain seq x y z
N MET A 1 -34.63 -11.96 -8.14
CA MET A 1 -34.89 -12.11 -6.69
C MET A 1 -33.94 -11.20 -5.96
N ALA A 2 -34.47 -10.12 -5.35
CA ALA A 2 -33.69 -9.21 -4.53
C ALA A 2 -33.26 -9.96 -3.26
N ARG A 3 -31.94 -10.14 -3.05
CA ARG A 3 -31.43 -10.54 -1.74
C ARG A 3 -31.82 -9.44 -0.75
N ILE A 4 -32.71 -9.77 0.19
CA ILE A 4 -32.90 -8.98 1.40
C ILE A 4 -31.52 -8.85 2.02
N ALA A 5 -31.00 -7.63 2.12
CA ALA A 5 -29.72 -7.35 2.76
C ALA A 5 -29.87 -7.83 4.22
N ALA A 6 -29.23 -8.95 4.55
CA ALA A 6 -29.03 -9.31 5.95
C ALA A 6 -28.33 -8.11 6.60
N SER A 7 -28.83 -7.64 7.74
CA SER A 7 -28.18 -6.55 8.48
C SER A 7 -26.74 -6.99 8.78
N ALA A 8 -25.77 -6.12 8.50
CA ALA A 8 -24.39 -6.37 8.85
C ALA A 8 -24.31 -6.81 10.33
N PRO A 9 -23.45 -7.77 10.68
CA PRO A 9 -23.36 -8.30 12.05
C PRO A 9 -22.87 -7.26 13.07
N PHE A 10 -22.59 -6.04 12.65
CA PHE A 10 -22.14 -4.91 13.45
C PHE A 10 -22.76 -3.60 12.93
N THR A 11 -22.75 -2.57 13.80
CA THR A 11 -23.28 -1.24 13.46
C THR A 11 -22.19 -0.19 13.62
N PRO A 12 -21.64 0.39 12.53
CA PRO A 12 -20.68 1.48 12.61
C PRO A 12 -21.34 2.76 13.14
N ASP A 13 -20.55 3.68 13.68
CA ASP A 13 -21.04 4.99 14.05
C ASP A 13 -21.19 5.87 12.80
N ARG A 14 -22.44 6.06 12.35
CA ARG A 14 -22.76 6.89 11.18
C ARG A 14 -22.64 8.39 11.43
N ASN A 15 -22.47 8.82 12.69
CA ASN A 15 -22.24 10.21 13.02
C ASN A 15 -20.77 10.62 12.84
N VAL A 16 -19.87 9.66 12.82
CA VAL A 16 -18.43 9.89 12.61
C VAL A 16 -18.06 9.50 11.18
N PRO A 17 -17.86 10.46 10.26
CA PRO A 17 -17.50 10.17 8.87
C PRO A 17 -16.07 9.67 8.74
N GLY A 18 -15.78 9.04 7.58
CA GLY A 18 -14.43 8.76 7.13
C GLY A 18 -13.93 9.80 6.11
N LEU A 19 -12.66 10.18 6.22
CA LEU A 19 -11.98 11.04 5.25
C LEU A 19 -10.79 10.29 4.65
N ILE A 20 -10.85 10.02 3.34
CA ILE A 20 -9.72 9.48 2.58
C ILE A 20 -8.69 10.59 2.39
N VAL A 21 -7.47 10.37 2.88
CA VAL A 21 -6.36 11.31 2.79
C VAL A 21 -5.29 10.77 1.87
N LYS A 22 -4.89 11.59 0.91
CA LYS A 22 -3.85 11.29 -0.05
C LYS A 22 -3.16 12.58 -0.51
N PHE A 23 -1.84 12.60 -0.50
CA PHE A 23 -1.04 13.74 -0.97
C PHE A 23 -0.26 13.43 -2.23
N GLY A 24 -0.08 12.16 -2.56
CA GLY A 24 0.57 11.77 -3.78
C GLY A 24 -0.31 11.97 -5.04
N ASP A 25 0.31 12.39 -6.17
CA ASP A 25 -0.36 12.46 -7.47
C ASP A 25 -0.52 11.05 -8.07
N TYR A 26 -1.58 10.36 -7.66
CA TYR A 26 -1.92 9.03 -8.15
C TYR A 26 -3.46 8.85 -8.27
N PRO A 27 -4.07 9.42 -9.31
CA PRO A 27 -5.54 9.46 -9.45
C PRO A 27 -6.20 8.10 -9.67
N LEU A 28 -5.45 7.08 -10.10
CA LEU A 28 -5.97 5.71 -10.26
C LEU A 28 -5.74 4.83 -9.02
N HIS A 29 -5.92 5.40 -7.82
CA HIS A 29 -5.79 4.70 -6.56
C HIS A 29 -7.08 3.95 -6.21
N HIS A 30 -7.17 2.65 -6.56
CA HIS A 30 -8.36 1.81 -6.35
C HIS A 30 -8.66 1.55 -4.86
N GLY A 31 -7.66 1.54 -3.99
CA GLY A 31 -7.87 1.39 -2.55
C GLY A 31 -8.74 2.49 -1.95
N GLY A 32 -8.60 3.74 -2.40
CA GLY A 32 -9.47 4.83 -1.97
C GLY A 32 -10.95 4.57 -2.34
N VAL A 33 -11.22 4.07 -3.56
CA VAL A 33 -12.58 3.65 -3.97
C VAL A 33 -13.07 2.49 -3.08
N GLY A 34 -12.18 1.53 -2.80
CA GLY A 34 -12.48 0.41 -1.90
C GLY A 34 -12.91 0.88 -0.51
N ALA A 35 -12.19 1.83 0.11
CA ALA A 35 -12.51 2.36 1.43
C ALA A 35 -13.83 3.16 1.45
N ILE A 36 -14.09 3.95 0.41
CA ILE A 36 -15.37 4.65 0.24
C ILE A 36 -16.53 3.64 0.18
N ARG A 37 -16.38 2.55 -0.58
CA ARG A 37 -17.39 1.49 -0.67
C ARG A 37 -17.53 0.71 0.63
N SER A 38 -16.42 0.40 1.31
CA SER A 38 -16.42 -0.39 2.54
C SER A 38 -17.29 0.23 3.63
N LEU A 39 -17.07 1.50 3.95
CA LEU A 39 -17.83 2.22 4.99
C LEU A 39 -19.11 2.84 4.44
N GLY A 40 -19.09 3.38 3.22
CA GLY A 40 -20.25 4.05 2.64
C GLY A 40 -21.44 3.14 2.38
N ARG A 41 -21.23 1.85 2.05
CA ARG A 41 -22.29 0.83 1.96
C ARG A 41 -23.01 0.59 3.30
N LEU A 42 -22.30 0.85 4.40
CA LEU A 42 -22.85 0.75 5.77
C LEU A 42 -23.54 2.05 6.22
N GLY A 43 -23.57 3.07 5.36
CA GLY A 43 -24.19 4.37 5.64
C GLY A 43 -23.30 5.33 6.41
N VAL A 44 -22.01 5.07 6.56
CA VAL A 44 -21.03 6.03 7.10
C VAL A 44 -20.79 7.10 6.03
N PRO A 45 -20.94 8.40 6.34
CA PRO A 45 -20.64 9.47 5.39
C PRO A 45 -19.14 9.47 5.05
N MET A 46 -18.81 9.35 3.76
CA MET A 46 -17.45 9.29 3.29
C MET A 46 -17.05 10.55 2.55
N TYR A 47 -15.88 11.06 2.86
CA TYR A 47 -15.26 12.19 2.19
C TYR A 47 -13.90 11.77 1.61
N ALA A 48 -13.42 12.48 0.58
CA ALA A 48 -12.13 12.17 -0.01
C ALA A 48 -11.42 13.44 -0.51
N ILE A 49 -10.12 13.52 -0.25
CA ILE A 49 -9.22 14.43 -0.96
C ILE A 49 -8.90 13.77 -2.30
N THR A 50 -9.05 14.53 -3.38
CA THR A 50 -8.86 14.03 -4.75
C THR A 50 -8.02 15.01 -5.57
N GLU A 51 -7.35 14.54 -6.61
CA GLU A 51 -6.55 15.42 -7.49
C GLU A 51 -7.45 16.39 -8.25
N ASP A 52 -8.59 15.87 -8.73
CA ASP A 52 -9.59 16.65 -9.47
C ASP A 52 -10.99 16.00 -9.36
N ARG A 53 -11.98 16.64 -9.97
CA ARG A 53 -13.36 16.14 -10.04
C ARG A 53 -13.54 14.88 -10.90
N TYR A 54 -12.54 14.52 -11.70
CA TYR A 54 -12.55 13.37 -12.60
C TYR A 54 -11.74 12.20 -12.02
N THR A 55 -11.27 12.30 -10.79
CA THR A 55 -10.68 11.17 -10.06
C THR A 55 -11.77 10.10 -9.84
N PRO A 56 -11.53 8.82 -10.12
CA PRO A 56 -12.55 7.76 -9.96
C PRO A 56 -13.21 7.74 -8.57
N ALA A 57 -12.46 8.01 -7.51
CA ALA A 57 -12.99 8.12 -6.16
C ALA A 57 -14.08 9.19 -6.04
N ALA A 58 -13.93 10.35 -6.72
CA ALA A 58 -14.92 11.42 -6.72
C ALA A 58 -16.24 11.03 -7.42
N ALA A 59 -16.24 9.98 -8.24
CA ALA A 59 -17.42 9.52 -8.97
C ALA A 59 -18.24 8.47 -8.21
N SER A 60 -17.77 7.97 -7.06
CA SER A 60 -18.49 6.96 -6.28
C SER A 60 -19.80 7.50 -5.72
N ARG A 61 -20.87 6.70 -5.84
CA ARG A 61 -22.18 7.03 -5.24
C ARG A 61 -22.17 6.94 -3.71
N HIS A 62 -21.18 6.27 -3.14
CA HIS A 62 -21.00 6.11 -1.69
C HIS A 62 -20.14 7.23 -1.10
N LEU A 63 -19.67 8.19 -1.91
CA LEU A 63 -18.98 9.38 -1.44
C LEU A 63 -19.97 10.50 -1.17
N THR A 64 -19.89 11.12 0.02
CA THR A 64 -20.70 12.27 0.39
C THR A 64 -20.22 13.54 -0.31
N ALA A 65 -18.90 13.77 -0.28
CA ALA A 65 -18.29 14.86 -1.06
C ALA A 65 -16.80 14.60 -1.32
N ALA A 66 -16.32 15.10 -2.46
CA ALA A 66 -14.91 15.19 -2.80
C ALA A 66 -14.38 16.60 -2.51
N PHE A 67 -13.13 16.67 -2.06
CA PHE A 67 -12.36 17.91 -1.90
C PHE A 67 -11.21 17.91 -2.91
N PRO A 68 -11.40 18.48 -4.12
CA PRO A 68 -10.33 18.59 -5.08
C PRO A 68 -9.18 19.43 -4.53
N TRP A 69 -8.05 18.79 -4.33
CA TRP A 69 -6.85 19.43 -3.82
C TRP A 69 -5.63 18.73 -4.47
N PRO A 70 -5.12 19.29 -5.59
CA PRO A 70 -4.04 18.68 -6.35
C PRO A 70 -2.70 18.89 -5.63
N THR A 71 -2.36 17.95 -4.78
CA THR A 71 -1.07 17.87 -4.09
C THR A 71 -0.13 16.94 -4.85
N THR A 72 1.16 17.05 -4.59
CA THR A 72 2.23 16.27 -5.22
C THR A 72 2.98 15.38 -4.23
N GLY A 73 2.74 15.57 -2.91
CA GLY A 73 3.47 14.96 -1.82
C GLY A 73 4.82 15.62 -1.52
N ALA A 74 5.07 16.79 -2.14
CA ALA A 74 6.30 17.56 -1.93
C ALA A 74 6.03 18.97 -1.38
N GLU A 75 4.81 19.21 -0.93
CA GLU A 75 4.43 20.46 -0.25
C GLU A 75 4.99 20.50 1.16
N GLU A 76 5.19 21.73 1.68
CA GLU A 76 5.60 21.94 3.07
C GLU A 76 4.54 21.36 4.03
N PRO A 77 4.95 20.64 5.09
CA PRO A 77 4.04 19.96 6.01
C PRO A 77 2.96 20.88 6.60
N GLU A 78 3.31 22.10 6.96
CA GLU A 78 2.40 23.09 7.56
C GLU A 78 1.24 23.44 6.62
N ARG A 79 1.50 23.51 5.31
CA ARG A 79 0.47 23.74 4.29
C ARG A 79 -0.49 22.56 4.17
N LEU A 80 0.03 21.34 4.31
CA LEU A 80 -0.78 20.12 4.27
C LEU A 80 -1.65 20.02 5.53
N VAL A 81 -1.10 20.30 6.70
CA VAL A 81 -1.84 20.36 7.98
C VAL A 81 -2.95 21.41 7.92
N GLU A 82 -2.63 22.65 7.51
CA GLU A 82 -3.64 23.72 7.36
C GLU A 82 -4.75 23.32 6.38
N GLY A 83 -4.37 22.68 5.27
CA GLY A 83 -5.32 22.16 4.29
C GLY A 83 -6.24 21.09 4.86
N LEU A 84 -5.71 20.14 5.63
CA LEU A 84 -6.52 19.13 6.33
C LEU A 84 -7.49 19.77 7.32
N LEU A 85 -7.01 20.68 8.15
CA LEU A 85 -7.85 21.42 9.10
C LEU A 85 -8.97 22.20 8.39
N ARG A 86 -8.69 22.78 7.22
CA ARG A 86 -9.70 23.45 6.39
C ARG A 86 -10.76 22.46 5.89
N VAL A 87 -10.36 21.25 5.48
CA VAL A 87 -11.28 20.16 5.10
C VAL A 87 -12.10 19.73 6.32
N GLY A 88 -11.48 19.52 7.48
CA GLY A 88 -12.18 19.18 8.73
C GLY A 88 -13.25 20.19 9.12
N ARG A 89 -12.92 21.49 9.06
CA ARG A 89 -13.91 22.56 9.30
C ARG A 89 -15.08 22.52 8.31
N ARG A 90 -14.87 22.13 7.06
CA ARG A 90 -15.95 21.95 6.09
C ARG A 90 -16.81 20.71 6.37
N ILE A 91 -16.24 19.65 6.91
CA ILE A 91 -16.99 18.46 7.39
C ILE A 91 -17.79 18.83 8.63
N GLY A 92 -17.27 19.72 9.51
CA GLY A 92 -17.95 20.35 10.64
C GLY A 92 -18.16 19.43 11.86
N ARG A 93 -17.48 18.27 11.90
CA ARG A 93 -17.53 17.28 12.99
C ARG A 93 -16.31 16.38 12.95
N PRO A 94 -16.01 15.66 14.06
CA PRO A 94 -14.92 14.68 14.08
C PRO A 94 -15.03 13.68 12.95
N ALA A 95 -13.89 13.33 12.34
CA ALA A 95 -13.82 12.39 11.22
C ALA A 95 -12.62 11.46 11.36
N VAL A 96 -12.78 10.18 10.98
CA VAL A 96 -11.68 9.22 10.94
C VAL A 96 -10.83 9.49 9.70
N LEU A 97 -9.52 9.74 9.90
CA LEU A 97 -8.56 9.84 8.80
C LEU A 97 -8.16 8.46 8.30
N ILE A 98 -8.21 8.28 6.99
CA ILE A 98 -7.85 7.03 6.30
C ILE A 98 -6.74 7.37 5.30
N PRO A 99 -5.45 7.34 5.72
CA PRO A 99 -4.34 7.58 4.82
C PRO A 99 -4.21 6.46 3.79
N THR A 100 -3.96 6.83 2.54
CA THR A 100 -3.81 5.89 1.42
C THR A 100 -2.43 5.96 0.75
N ASP A 101 -1.59 6.88 1.17
CA ASP A 101 -0.17 6.96 0.82
C ASP A 101 0.70 7.21 2.06
N GLU A 102 1.99 6.95 1.94
CA GLU A 102 2.96 7.06 3.02
C GLU A 102 3.12 8.50 3.48
N GLU A 103 3.05 9.47 2.54
CA GLU A 103 3.13 10.90 2.84
C GLU A 103 2.03 11.35 3.81
N ALA A 104 0.81 10.85 3.60
CA ALA A 104 -0.31 11.15 4.49
C ALA A 104 -0.15 10.47 5.86
N ALA A 105 0.28 9.20 5.89
CA ALA A 105 0.48 8.48 7.15
C ALA A 105 1.58 9.14 8.01
N VAL A 106 2.69 9.53 7.40
CA VAL A 106 3.80 10.21 8.07
C VAL A 106 3.34 11.58 8.59
N LEU A 107 2.68 12.40 7.74
CA LEU A 107 2.20 13.72 8.16
C LEU A 107 1.23 13.63 9.36
N ILE A 108 0.28 12.67 9.32
CA ILE A 108 -0.69 12.50 10.41
C ILE A 108 0.03 12.15 11.71
N ALA A 109 1.04 11.28 11.66
CA ALA A 109 1.79 10.88 12.85
C ALA A 109 2.65 12.02 13.43
N GLU A 110 3.31 12.79 12.57
CA GLU A 110 4.17 13.89 12.99
C GLU A 110 3.39 15.10 13.51
N HIS A 111 2.12 15.29 13.07
CA HIS A 111 1.26 16.43 13.45
C HIS A 111 -0.02 16.03 14.19
N GLN A 112 0.02 14.89 14.89
CA GLN A 112 -1.18 14.32 15.54
C GLN A 112 -1.80 15.25 16.58
N ASP A 113 -1.02 16.08 17.27
CA ASP A 113 -1.54 17.01 18.28
C ASP A 113 -2.23 18.23 17.65
N GLU A 114 -1.78 18.66 16.47
CA GLU A 114 -2.42 19.73 15.72
C GLU A 114 -3.72 19.28 15.05
N LEU A 115 -3.78 18.04 14.61
CA LEU A 115 -4.91 17.45 13.88
C LEU A 115 -6.03 16.95 14.80
N SER A 116 -5.80 16.81 16.11
CA SER A 116 -6.75 16.26 17.08
C SER A 116 -7.31 17.31 18.02
N GLY A 117 -8.48 17.01 18.63
CA GLY A 117 -9.07 17.74 19.74
C GLY A 117 -9.81 19.03 19.37
N GLU A 118 -10.26 19.71 20.40
CA GLU A 118 -11.17 20.88 20.34
C GLU A 118 -10.56 22.11 19.65
N ARG A 119 -9.23 22.28 19.71
CA ARG A 119 -8.53 23.41 19.08
C ARG A 119 -8.71 23.51 17.58
N THR A 120 -9.10 22.40 16.92
CA THR A 120 -9.37 22.36 15.48
C THR A 120 -10.62 23.14 15.07
N GLY A 121 -11.55 23.39 16.02
CA GLY A 121 -12.84 24.06 15.81
C GLY A 121 -13.96 23.15 15.26
N PHE A 122 -13.72 21.81 15.15
CA PHE A 122 -14.71 20.82 14.74
C PHE A 122 -14.63 19.51 15.56
N GLY A 123 -13.88 19.50 16.67
CA GLY A 123 -13.67 18.35 17.54
C GLY A 123 -12.49 17.45 17.16
N GLY A 124 -11.75 17.82 16.09
CA GLY A 124 -10.54 17.14 15.64
C GLY A 124 -10.78 15.91 14.76
N PHE A 125 -9.68 15.37 14.23
CA PHE A 125 -9.69 14.11 13.53
C PHE A 125 -9.42 12.94 14.49
N LEU A 126 -9.93 11.76 14.13
CA LEU A 126 -9.69 10.50 14.81
C LEU A 126 -8.73 9.65 13.95
N PHE A 127 -7.69 9.15 14.54
CA PHE A 127 -6.68 8.29 13.92
C PHE A 127 -5.92 7.52 15.00
N PRO A 128 -5.31 6.36 14.67
CA PRO A 128 -4.45 5.64 15.59
C PRO A 128 -3.25 6.50 15.97
N ARG A 129 -2.97 6.63 17.27
CA ARG A 129 -1.81 7.37 17.75
C ARG A 129 -0.60 6.45 17.80
N VAL A 130 0.49 6.88 17.21
CA VAL A 130 1.75 6.15 17.10
C VAL A 130 2.91 7.10 17.44
N GLU A 131 4.08 6.55 17.81
CA GLU A 131 5.29 7.37 17.95
C GLU A 131 5.54 8.13 16.64
N ALA A 132 5.77 9.45 16.74
CA ALA A 132 5.70 10.37 15.60
C ALA A 132 6.64 10.00 14.44
N GLU A 133 7.87 9.57 14.74
CA GLU A 133 8.88 9.25 13.74
C GLU A 133 8.76 7.81 13.20
N LEU A 134 8.00 6.94 13.88
CA LEU A 134 7.94 5.51 13.54
C LEU A 134 7.39 5.26 12.12
N PRO A 135 6.30 5.89 11.66
CA PRO A 135 5.82 5.72 10.29
C PRO A 135 6.87 6.13 9.23
N ARG A 136 7.63 7.20 9.48
CA ARG A 136 8.73 7.62 8.61
C ARG A 136 9.85 6.60 8.57
N ARG A 137 10.27 6.06 9.71
CA ARG A 137 11.26 4.99 9.80
C ARG A 137 10.80 3.74 9.03
N LEU A 138 9.54 3.35 9.19
CA LEU A 138 8.95 2.16 8.54
C LEU A 138 8.82 2.34 7.01
N ALA A 139 8.46 3.52 6.54
CA ALA A 139 8.36 3.82 5.11
C ALA A 139 9.73 4.00 4.43
N SER A 140 10.78 4.34 5.20
CA SER A 140 12.16 4.43 4.70
C SER A 140 12.80 3.04 4.59
N LYS A 141 13.46 2.74 3.46
CA LYS A 141 14.14 1.45 3.27
C LYS A 141 15.27 1.22 4.27
N GLN A 142 15.99 2.28 4.62
CA GLN A 142 17.07 2.21 5.61
C GLN A 142 16.49 2.04 7.03
N GLY A 143 15.45 2.82 7.35
CA GLY A 143 14.80 2.71 8.66
C GLY A 143 14.17 1.33 8.88
N LEU A 144 13.47 0.81 7.86
CA LEU A 144 12.88 -0.54 7.91
C LEU A 144 13.95 -1.61 8.09
N HIS A 145 15.05 -1.56 7.33
CA HIS A 145 16.15 -2.52 7.46
C HIS A 145 16.75 -2.48 8.87
N GLY A 146 16.97 -1.27 9.42
CA GLY A 146 17.45 -1.10 10.79
C GLY A 146 16.51 -1.75 11.82
N LEU A 147 15.20 -1.53 11.71
CA LEU A 147 14.20 -2.18 12.58
C LEU A 147 14.19 -3.70 12.40
N CYS A 148 14.33 -4.21 11.19
CA CYS A 148 14.43 -5.65 10.95
C CYS A 148 15.63 -6.27 11.67
N VAL A 149 16.79 -5.63 11.59
CA VAL A 149 18.01 -6.08 12.29
C VAL A 149 17.84 -6.00 13.80
N GLU A 150 17.31 -4.88 14.32
CA GLU A 150 17.08 -4.65 15.75
C GLU A 150 16.16 -5.71 16.37
N HIS A 151 15.13 -6.12 15.64
CA HIS A 151 14.10 -7.04 16.14
C HIS A 151 14.21 -8.47 15.60
N GLY A 152 15.30 -8.81 14.88
CA GLY A 152 15.52 -10.16 14.36
C GLY A 152 14.52 -10.61 13.29
N ILE A 153 14.00 -9.66 12.52
CA ILE A 153 13.09 -9.94 11.39
C ILE A 153 13.94 -10.14 10.14
N ALA A 154 13.74 -11.25 9.43
CA ALA A 154 14.47 -11.50 8.20
C ALA A 154 14.09 -10.44 7.14
N SER A 155 15.10 -9.90 6.48
CA SER A 155 14.97 -8.99 5.34
C SER A 155 16.07 -9.33 4.32
N PRO A 156 15.94 -8.93 3.04
CA PRO A 156 17.01 -9.13 2.08
C PRO A 156 18.30 -8.46 2.55
N ASP A 157 19.45 -9.12 2.33
CA ASP A 157 20.75 -8.51 2.59
C ASP A 157 20.85 -7.19 1.84
N ALA A 158 21.23 -6.13 2.55
CA ALA A 158 21.18 -4.77 2.02
C ALA A 158 22.44 -3.96 2.34
N THR A 159 22.82 -3.10 1.41
CA THR A 159 23.87 -2.10 1.56
C THR A 159 23.34 -0.72 1.19
N PHE A 160 23.72 0.29 1.97
CA PHE A 160 23.30 1.69 1.80
C PHE A 160 24.55 2.53 1.41
N PRO A 161 24.95 2.56 0.13
CA PRO A 161 26.16 3.26 -0.29
C PRO A 161 26.02 4.76 -0.07
N GLU A 162 26.99 5.36 0.57
CA GLU A 162 27.13 6.80 0.80
C GLU A 162 28.02 7.48 -0.22
N SER A 163 28.82 6.69 -0.97
CA SER A 163 29.76 7.17 -1.96
C SER A 163 29.83 6.26 -3.20
N PRO A 164 30.39 6.72 -4.33
CA PRO A 164 30.66 5.86 -5.47
C PRO A 164 31.64 4.73 -5.14
N ALA A 165 32.56 4.94 -4.17
CA ALA A 165 33.53 3.91 -3.72
C ALA A 165 32.78 2.74 -3.06
N ASP A 166 31.75 3.00 -2.24
CA ASP A 166 30.95 1.96 -1.61
C ASP A 166 30.18 1.12 -2.64
N VAL A 167 29.73 1.77 -3.73
CA VAL A 167 29.09 1.06 -4.84
C VAL A 167 30.07 0.13 -5.53
N ALA A 168 31.33 0.59 -5.75
CA ALA A 168 32.37 -0.22 -6.36
C ALA A 168 32.79 -1.39 -5.45
N GLU A 169 32.88 -1.16 -4.14
CA GLU A 169 33.18 -2.21 -3.17
C GLU A 169 32.03 -3.25 -3.18
N PHE A 170 30.78 -2.83 -3.11
CA PHE A 170 29.64 -3.72 -3.21
C PHE A 170 29.68 -4.53 -4.51
N ALA A 171 29.93 -3.88 -5.66
CA ALA A 171 30.00 -4.54 -6.96
C ALA A 171 31.08 -5.64 -7.03
N SER A 172 32.16 -5.50 -6.25
CA SER A 172 33.28 -6.48 -6.25
C SER A 172 32.95 -7.77 -5.44
N ARG A 173 32.03 -7.69 -4.45
CA ARG A 173 31.76 -8.80 -3.54
C ARG A 173 30.35 -9.39 -3.69
N ALA A 174 29.40 -8.65 -4.29
CA ALA A 174 28.04 -9.08 -4.37
C ALA A 174 27.81 -10.25 -5.33
N ARG A 175 26.87 -11.13 -5.00
CA ARG A 175 26.38 -12.16 -5.91
C ARG A 175 25.28 -11.56 -6.80
N PHE A 176 25.54 -11.53 -8.09
CA PHE A 176 24.55 -11.03 -9.07
C PHE A 176 23.59 -12.13 -9.53
N PRO A 177 22.33 -11.76 -9.92
CA PRO A 177 21.82 -10.39 -10.00
C PRO A 177 21.56 -9.75 -8.63
N VAL A 178 21.52 -8.42 -8.58
CA VAL A 178 21.16 -7.63 -7.41
C VAL A 178 19.98 -6.71 -7.73
N VAL A 179 19.41 -6.08 -6.69
CA VAL A 179 18.33 -5.12 -6.82
C VAL A 179 18.77 -3.76 -6.31
N ALA A 180 18.47 -2.71 -7.07
CA ALA A 180 18.59 -1.33 -6.61
C ALA A 180 17.19 -0.71 -6.45
N LYS A 181 16.98 0.01 -5.34
CA LYS A 181 15.79 0.82 -5.05
C LYS A 181 16.20 2.20 -4.56
N ASN A 182 15.35 3.22 -4.67
CA ASN A 182 15.59 4.48 -3.99
C ASN A 182 15.53 4.28 -2.47
N ARG A 183 16.43 4.91 -1.71
CA ARG A 183 16.48 4.83 -0.24
C ARG A 183 15.20 5.36 0.38
N GLU A 184 14.76 6.54 -0.09
CA GLU A 184 13.51 7.17 0.30
C GLU A 184 12.46 6.96 -0.81
N ALA A 185 11.69 5.89 -0.71
CA ALA A 185 10.74 5.51 -1.76
C ALA A 185 9.50 6.42 -1.79
N PHE A 186 9.07 6.94 -0.64
CA PHE A 186 7.92 7.84 -0.51
C PHE A 186 8.24 9.31 -0.83
N THR A 187 9.52 9.73 -0.76
CA THR A 187 9.91 11.08 -1.16
C THR A 187 9.95 11.20 -2.69
N ARG A 188 9.04 11.96 -3.26
CA ARG A 188 8.90 12.14 -4.71
C ARG A 188 10.01 13.02 -5.25
N ARG A 189 11.09 12.41 -5.69
CA ARG A 189 12.20 13.11 -6.33
C ARG A 189 11.87 13.40 -7.79
N LYS A 190 12.16 14.62 -8.27
CA LYS A 190 12.06 15.00 -9.69
C LYS A 190 12.91 14.10 -10.60
N ARG A 191 14.04 13.58 -10.06
CA ARG A 191 14.98 12.67 -10.73
C ARG A 191 15.38 11.56 -9.75
N PRO A 192 14.61 10.46 -9.67
CA PRO A 192 15.00 9.32 -8.85
C PRO A 192 16.28 8.67 -9.41
N ALA A 193 17.13 8.12 -8.53
CA ALA A 193 18.34 7.42 -8.91
C ALA A 193 18.04 6.15 -9.74
N VAL A 194 16.94 5.46 -9.38
CA VAL A 194 16.42 4.30 -10.09
C VAL A 194 14.90 4.38 -10.20
N HIS A 195 14.33 3.72 -11.22
CA HIS A 195 12.89 3.64 -11.40
C HIS A 195 12.33 2.39 -10.69
N GLY A 196 11.68 2.62 -9.53
CA GLY A 196 11.08 1.55 -8.74
C GLY A 196 12.12 0.51 -8.30
N THR A 197 11.80 -0.78 -8.43
CA THR A 197 12.72 -1.90 -8.20
C THR A 197 13.47 -2.21 -9.48
N THR A 198 14.77 -1.92 -9.51
CA THR A 198 15.62 -2.13 -10.68
C THR A 198 16.53 -3.34 -10.45
N ARG A 199 16.34 -4.41 -11.23
CA ARG A 199 17.22 -5.58 -11.25
C ARG A 199 18.46 -5.29 -12.11
N ILE A 200 19.63 -5.68 -11.61
CA ILE A 200 20.94 -5.45 -12.23
C ILE A 200 21.65 -6.80 -12.33
N GLU A 201 22.02 -7.18 -13.55
CA GLU A 201 22.51 -8.52 -13.87
C GLU A 201 24.00 -8.71 -13.61
N THR A 202 24.81 -7.63 -13.70
CA THR A 202 26.27 -7.71 -13.65
C THR A 202 26.92 -6.56 -12.89
N PRO A 203 28.14 -6.74 -12.35
CA PRO A 203 28.91 -5.66 -11.74
C PRO A 203 29.10 -4.47 -12.67
N GLY A 204 29.43 -4.71 -13.95
CA GLY A 204 29.56 -3.67 -14.94
C GLY A 204 28.29 -2.86 -15.19
N GLY A 205 27.15 -3.53 -15.19
CA GLY A 205 25.83 -2.89 -15.27
C GLY A 205 25.54 -1.98 -14.07
N LEU A 206 25.90 -2.42 -12.86
CA LEU A 206 25.78 -1.61 -11.65
C LEU A 206 26.65 -0.35 -11.72
N LEU A 207 27.92 -0.51 -12.06
CA LEU A 207 28.86 0.60 -12.16
C LEU A 207 28.47 1.60 -13.27
N ALA A 208 27.96 1.12 -14.40
CA ALA A 208 27.45 1.98 -15.46
C ALA A 208 26.23 2.81 -15.01
N LEU A 209 25.31 2.21 -14.27
CA LEU A 209 24.14 2.89 -13.72
C LEU A 209 24.54 3.92 -12.64
N ALA A 210 25.49 3.55 -11.77
CA ALA A 210 25.98 4.37 -10.67
C ALA A 210 26.65 5.68 -11.11
N ARG A 211 27.20 5.77 -12.33
CA ARG A 211 27.75 7.02 -12.89
C ARG A 211 26.75 8.18 -12.92
N HIS A 212 25.44 7.86 -12.86
CA HIS A 212 24.37 8.86 -12.89
C HIS A 212 23.83 9.22 -11.50
N TRP A 213 24.36 8.60 -10.41
CA TRP A 213 23.83 8.80 -9.05
C TRP A 213 24.49 9.96 -8.31
N GLY A 214 25.64 10.47 -8.82
CA GLY A 214 26.41 11.54 -8.18
C GLY A 214 27.18 11.07 -6.94
N GLU A 215 27.67 12.04 -6.16
CA GLU A 215 28.51 11.78 -4.98
C GLU A 215 27.77 11.03 -3.86
N ARG A 216 26.45 11.24 -3.75
CA ARG A 216 25.60 10.54 -2.79
C ARG A 216 24.54 9.74 -3.52
N PRO A 217 24.72 8.44 -3.72
CA PRO A 217 23.86 7.60 -4.56
C PRO A 217 22.38 7.63 -4.19
N GLY A 218 22.03 7.71 -2.89
CA GLY A 218 20.65 7.76 -2.42
C GLY A 218 19.82 6.50 -2.76
N VAL A 219 20.49 5.36 -2.89
CA VAL A 219 19.93 4.06 -3.21
C VAL A 219 20.19 3.06 -2.08
N ILE A 220 19.42 1.98 -2.09
CA ILE A 220 19.74 0.73 -1.43
C ILE A 220 20.08 -0.31 -2.49
N LEU A 221 21.13 -1.08 -2.25
CA LEU A 221 21.52 -2.25 -3.04
C LEU A 221 21.19 -3.50 -2.21
N GLN A 222 20.40 -4.39 -2.78
CA GLN A 222 19.92 -5.59 -2.08
C GLN A 222 20.22 -6.86 -2.85
N GLU A 223 20.32 -8.00 -2.14
CA GLU A 223 20.29 -9.30 -2.79
C GLU A 223 19.02 -9.46 -3.64
N TYR A 224 19.18 -10.18 -4.73
CA TYR A 224 18.02 -10.61 -5.52
C TYR A 224 17.51 -11.96 -5.00
N LEU A 225 16.24 -12.01 -4.64
CA LEU A 225 15.58 -13.26 -4.25
C LEU A 225 15.00 -13.91 -5.52
N PRO A 226 15.55 -15.05 -6.01
CA PRO A 226 15.10 -15.70 -7.23
C PRO A 226 13.63 -16.13 -7.11
N ARG A 227 12.85 -15.87 -8.11
CA ARG A 227 11.39 -16.13 -8.11
C ARG A 227 11.03 -17.60 -8.11
N GLU A 228 11.87 -18.39 -8.75
CA GLU A 228 11.74 -19.84 -8.83
C GLU A 228 11.86 -20.48 -7.44
N GLU A 229 12.54 -19.78 -6.54
CA GLU A 229 12.82 -20.19 -5.16
C GLU A 229 12.08 -19.33 -4.12
N ALA A 230 11.14 -18.49 -4.55
CA ALA A 230 10.50 -17.53 -3.67
C ALA A 230 9.00 -17.37 -3.97
N GLU A 231 8.27 -16.84 -2.99
CA GLU A 231 6.83 -16.64 -3.06
C GLU A 231 6.45 -15.32 -2.39
N ASP A 232 5.62 -14.52 -3.07
CA ASP A 232 5.21 -13.20 -2.59
C ASP A 232 3.96 -13.31 -1.71
N TRP A 233 4.10 -12.93 -0.44
CA TRP A 233 3.04 -12.92 0.57
C TRP A 233 2.66 -11.49 0.95
N ILE A 234 1.42 -11.33 1.40
CA ILE A 234 0.85 -10.07 1.88
C ILE A 234 0.32 -10.29 3.28
N VAL A 235 0.56 -9.32 4.18
CA VAL A 235 -0.16 -9.22 5.44
C VAL A 235 -0.86 -7.87 5.48
N HIS A 236 -2.17 -7.88 5.71
CA HIS A 236 -2.93 -6.69 6.07
C HIS A 236 -3.49 -6.84 7.46
N ALA A 237 -3.32 -5.82 8.29
CA ALA A 237 -3.88 -5.84 9.64
C ALA A 237 -4.23 -4.43 10.12
N TYR A 238 -5.12 -4.39 11.13
CA TYR A 238 -5.34 -3.22 11.96
C TYR A 238 -4.99 -3.55 13.41
N PHE A 239 -4.14 -2.72 14.01
CA PHE A 239 -3.70 -2.83 15.40
C PHE A 239 -4.26 -1.67 16.23
N ASP A 240 -4.82 -2.00 17.39
CA ASP A 240 -5.36 -1.04 18.33
C ASP A 240 -4.28 -0.26 19.10
N ALA A 241 -4.70 0.62 20.03
CA ALA A 241 -3.81 1.44 20.85
C ALA A 241 -2.80 0.65 21.71
N ASN A 242 -3.00 -0.66 21.90
CA ASN A 242 -2.11 -1.56 22.63
C ASN A 242 -1.26 -2.44 21.71
N SER A 243 -1.23 -2.15 20.39
CA SER A 243 -0.61 -2.98 19.35
C SER A 243 -1.16 -4.42 19.35
N VAL A 244 -2.46 -4.57 19.64
CA VAL A 244 -3.18 -5.84 19.54
C VAL A 244 -3.92 -5.87 18.21
N PRO A 245 -3.77 -6.94 17.38
CA PRO A 245 -4.47 -7.03 16.13
C PRO A 245 -5.99 -7.19 16.34
N ARG A 246 -6.79 -6.32 15.75
CA ARG A 246 -8.25 -6.39 15.73
C ARG A 246 -8.79 -6.95 14.41
N ALA A 247 -7.99 -6.92 13.38
CA ALA A 247 -8.19 -7.60 12.11
C ALA A 247 -6.81 -7.95 11.55
N MET A 248 -6.61 -9.22 11.17
CA MET A 248 -5.34 -9.71 10.64
C MET A 248 -5.63 -10.68 9.50
N PHE A 249 -4.96 -10.47 8.36
CA PHE A 249 -5.18 -11.23 7.15
C PHE A 249 -3.87 -11.55 6.46
N THR A 250 -3.80 -12.75 5.86
CA THR A 250 -2.69 -13.19 5.04
C THR A 250 -3.16 -13.59 3.64
N GLY A 251 -2.29 -13.41 2.67
CA GLY A 251 -2.59 -13.78 1.28
C GLY A 251 -1.36 -13.86 0.40
N VAL A 252 -1.54 -14.37 -0.80
CA VAL A 252 -0.47 -14.53 -1.80
C VAL A 252 -0.71 -13.63 -3.01
N LYS A 253 0.36 -12.99 -3.50
CA LYS A 253 0.36 -12.26 -4.77
C LYS A 253 0.56 -13.25 -5.92
N VAL A 254 -0.46 -13.34 -6.78
CA VAL A 254 -0.36 -14.18 -7.99
C VAL A 254 0.27 -13.41 -9.14
N ARG A 255 -0.09 -12.13 -9.26
CA ARG A 255 0.46 -11.23 -10.28
C ARG A 255 0.61 -9.82 -9.76
N SER A 256 1.61 -9.15 -10.28
CA SER A 256 1.84 -7.71 -10.10
C SER A 256 2.11 -7.02 -11.44
N TRP A 257 1.94 -5.72 -11.48
CA TRP A 257 2.30 -4.92 -12.65
C TRP A 257 3.14 -3.70 -12.25
N PRO A 258 4.35 -3.50 -12.79
CA PRO A 258 5.13 -4.43 -13.65
C PRO A 258 5.34 -5.80 -13.00
N PRO A 259 5.59 -6.86 -13.83
CA PRO A 259 5.74 -8.20 -13.30
C PRO A 259 6.78 -8.29 -12.18
N HIS A 260 6.38 -8.92 -11.08
CA HIS A 260 7.22 -9.30 -9.93
C HIS A 260 7.86 -8.15 -9.12
N ALA A 261 7.58 -6.91 -9.45
CA ALA A 261 8.16 -5.73 -8.78
C ALA A 261 7.18 -4.56 -8.70
N GLY A 262 5.93 -4.74 -9.12
CA GLY A 262 4.93 -3.69 -9.17
C GLY A 262 3.79 -3.89 -8.17
N MET A 263 2.73 -3.10 -8.38
CA MET A 263 1.51 -3.21 -7.60
C MET A 263 0.82 -4.56 -7.83
N THR A 264 0.20 -5.10 -6.79
CA THR A 264 -0.61 -6.31 -6.87
C THR A 264 -1.75 -6.10 -7.87
N SER A 265 -1.81 -6.96 -8.90
CA SER A 265 -2.90 -6.98 -9.88
C SER A 265 -3.88 -8.11 -9.63
N ASN A 266 -3.39 -9.19 -9.01
CA ASN A 266 -4.17 -10.38 -8.68
C ASN A 266 -3.60 -11.07 -7.45
N ALA A 267 -4.46 -11.35 -6.47
CA ALA A 267 -4.08 -12.00 -5.23
C ALA A 267 -5.22 -12.87 -4.68
N TYR A 268 -4.88 -13.79 -3.80
CA TYR A 268 -5.82 -14.64 -3.06
C TYR A 268 -5.58 -14.53 -1.56
N VAL A 269 -6.67 -14.64 -0.79
CA VAL A 269 -6.62 -14.91 0.64
C VAL A 269 -6.17 -16.35 0.85
N VAL A 270 -5.11 -16.52 1.60
CA VAL A 270 -4.55 -17.82 1.96
C VAL A 270 -4.14 -17.78 3.42
N ASP A 271 -4.61 -18.74 4.21
CA ASP A 271 -4.29 -18.81 5.64
C ASP A 271 -2.81 -19.14 5.83
N ASN A 272 -2.16 -18.34 6.66
CA ASN A 272 -0.78 -18.53 7.03
C ASN A 272 -0.55 -18.06 8.49
N PRO A 273 -0.85 -18.94 9.48
CA PRO A 273 -0.72 -18.59 10.88
C PRO A 273 0.71 -18.22 11.29
N GLU A 274 1.73 -18.88 10.74
CA GLU A 274 3.13 -18.58 11.01
C GLU A 274 3.48 -17.14 10.64
N LEU A 275 3.05 -16.72 9.44
CA LEU A 275 3.28 -15.37 8.94
C LEU A 275 2.47 -14.33 9.74
N ALA A 276 1.23 -14.64 10.11
CA ALA A 276 0.41 -13.79 10.97
C ALA A 276 1.05 -13.57 12.33
N ASP A 277 1.53 -14.64 12.97
CA ASP A 277 2.23 -14.59 14.26
C ASP A 277 3.55 -13.81 14.18
N LEU A 278 4.32 -13.98 13.09
CA LEU A 278 5.55 -13.20 12.85
C LEU A 278 5.22 -11.71 12.78
N ALA A 279 4.22 -11.33 12.01
CA ALA A 279 3.80 -9.94 11.86
C ALA A 279 3.29 -9.37 13.20
N ALA A 280 2.44 -10.11 13.94
CA ALA A 280 1.90 -9.67 15.21
C ALA A 280 3.01 -9.42 16.26
N ARG A 281 3.99 -10.34 16.36
CA ARG A 281 5.14 -10.15 17.26
C ARG A 281 5.97 -8.93 16.88
N PHE A 282 6.27 -8.74 15.59
CA PHE A 282 7.04 -7.59 15.14
C PHE A 282 6.33 -6.28 15.47
N ILE A 283 5.04 -6.17 15.13
CA ILE A 283 4.24 -4.97 15.41
C ILE A 283 4.19 -4.65 16.91
N LYS A 284 4.04 -5.69 17.75
CA LYS A 284 4.04 -5.54 19.21
C LYS A 284 5.39 -5.03 19.73
N GLN A 285 6.50 -5.53 19.18
CA GLN A 285 7.85 -5.11 19.57
C GLN A 285 8.14 -3.65 19.24
N ILE A 286 7.71 -3.18 18.06
CA ILE A 286 7.92 -1.79 17.64
C ILE A 286 6.83 -0.82 18.16
N GLY A 287 5.80 -1.31 18.86
CA GLY A 287 4.72 -0.49 19.42
C GLY A 287 3.86 0.22 18.38
N PHE A 288 3.73 -0.33 17.16
CA PHE A 288 2.94 0.31 16.10
C PHE A 288 1.44 0.11 16.32
N THR A 289 0.66 1.15 16.03
CA THR A 289 -0.81 1.18 16.03
C THR A 289 -1.33 1.67 14.69
N GLY A 290 -2.46 1.12 14.25
CA GLY A 290 -3.07 1.51 12.97
C GLY A 290 -3.07 0.39 11.93
N ILE A 291 -3.36 0.77 10.69
CA ILE A 291 -3.38 -0.16 9.56
C ILE A 291 -1.98 -0.37 9.02
N ILE A 292 -1.65 -1.64 8.74
CA ILE A 292 -0.42 -2.03 8.04
C ILE A 292 -0.74 -2.77 6.75
N ASP A 293 0.16 -2.64 5.79
CA ASP A 293 0.25 -3.42 4.55
C ASP A 293 1.70 -3.87 4.38
N LEU A 294 1.98 -5.15 4.63
CA LEU A 294 3.32 -5.73 4.55
C LEU A 294 3.45 -6.54 3.27
N ASP A 295 4.56 -6.32 2.57
CA ASP A 295 5.01 -7.16 1.49
C ASP A 295 6.18 -8.03 1.97
N LEU A 296 5.97 -9.35 1.98
CA LEU A 296 7.00 -10.32 2.37
C LEU A 296 7.28 -11.27 1.20
N ARG A 297 8.48 -11.81 1.21
CA ARG A 297 8.87 -12.89 0.29
C ARG A 297 9.35 -14.10 1.09
N PHE A 298 8.66 -15.21 0.94
CA PHE A 298 9.16 -16.48 1.46
C PHE A 298 10.29 -16.97 0.57
N ASP A 299 11.47 -17.09 1.13
CA ASP A 299 12.67 -17.56 0.44
C ASP A 299 12.88 -19.05 0.76
N ARG A 300 12.66 -19.92 -0.22
CA ARG A 300 12.78 -21.37 -0.04
C ARG A 300 14.21 -21.85 0.19
N ARG A 301 15.22 -21.01 -0.09
CA ARG A 301 16.63 -21.34 0.13
C ARG A 301 16.99 -21.43 1.61
N ASP A 302 16.35 -20.63 2.45
CA ASP A 302 16.57 -20.57 3.88
C ASP A 302 15.30 -20.78 4.73
N GLY A 303 14.13 -20.90 4.09
CA GLY A 303 12.84 -21.14 4.74
C GLY A 303 12.31 -19.92 5.52
N GLN A 304 12.72 -18.69 5.16
CA GLN A 304 12.37 -17.50 5.92
C GLN A 304 11.43 -16.56 5.13
N TYR A 305 10.53 -15.88 5.85
CA TYR A 305 9.75 -14.76 5.33
C TYR A 305 10.58 -13.48 5.43
N LYS A 306 11.11 -12.99 4.31
CA LYS A 306 11.89 -11.76 4.23
C LYS A 306 10.97 -10.56 4.01
N LEU A 307 10.98 -9.60 4.94
CA LEU A 307 10.21 -8.36 4.83
C LEU A 307 10.82 -7.44 3.76
N LEU A 308 10.04 -7.14 2.71
CA LEU A 308 10.46 -6.31 1.58
C LEU A 308 10.03 -4.86 1.72
N ASP A 309 8.79 -4.67 2.17
CA ASP A 309 8.15 -3.36 2.29
C ASP A 309 7.19 -3.34 3.49
N PHE A 310 7.22 -2.24 4.23
CA PHE A 310 6.26 -1.91 5.26
C PHE A 310 5.55 -0.62 4.88
N ASN A 311 4.25 -0.69 4.70
CA ASN A 311 3.43 0.47 4.42
C ASN A 311 2.57 0.76 5.66
N PRO A 312 2.85 1.84 6.43
CA PRO A 312 2.12 2.19 7.65
C PRO A 312 0.77 2.86 7.32
N ARG A 313 0.03 2.24 6.43
CA ARG A 313 -1.25 2.75 5.90
C ARG A 313 -2.05 1.62 5.24
N MET A 314 -3.26 1.94 4.83
CA MET A 314 -4.10 1.04 4.07
C MET A 314 -3.48 0.69 2.70
N GLY A 315 -3.27 -0.59 2.44
CA GLY A 315 -2.86 -1.07 1.12
C GLY A 315 -3.96 -0.89 0.07
N ALA A 316 -3.56 -0.65 -1.19
CA ALA A 316 -4.53 -0.45 -2.26
C ALA A 316 -5.43 -1.68 -2.50
N GLN A 317 -4.91 -2.88 -2.19
CA GLN A 317 -5.60 -4.16 -2.35
C GLN A 317 -6.32 -4.65 -1.07
N PHE A 318 -6.50 -3.82 -0.05
CA PHE A 318 -7.07 -4.24 1.24
C PHE A 318 -8.44 -4.93 1.11
N ARG A 319 -9.23 -4.62 0.08
CA ARG A 319 -10.52 -5.25 -0.19
C ARG A 319 -10.42 -6.74 -0.60
N LEU A 320 -9.21 -7.24 -0.83
CA LEU A 320 -8.96 -8.69 -0.88
C LEU A 320 -9.44 -9.37 0.41
N PHE A 321 -9.26 -8.69 1.55
CA PHE A 321 -9.34 -9.25 2.87
C PHE A 321 -10.62 -8.82 3.60
N GLU A 322 -11.37 -9.81 4.04
CA GLU A 322 -12.55 -9.64 4.89
C GLU A 322 -12.72 -10.91 5.71
N ASN A 323 -13.09 -10.78 6.99
CA ASN A 323 -13.41 -11.96 7.81
C ASN A 323 -14.88 -12.39 7.62
N GLU A 324 -15.28 -13.50 8.26
CA GLU A 324 -16.65 -14.02 8.21
C GLU A 324 -17.69 -13.05 8.79
N SER A 325 -17.26 -12.18 9.71
CA SER A 325 -18.08 -11.09 10.26
C SER A 325 -18.09 -9.83 9.38
N GLU A 326 -17.64 -9.92 8.12
CA GLU A 326 -17.58 -8.80 7.16
C GLU A 326 -16.67 -7.65 7.61
N ILE A 327 -15.66 -7.91 8.42
CA ILE A 327 -14.68 -6.92 8.85
C ILE A 327 -13.47 -6.93 7.93
N ASP A 328 -13.17 -5.78 7.34
CA ASP A 328 -11.88 -5.42 6.74
C ASP A 328 -11.11 -4.45 7.64
N VAL A 329 -9.86 -4.14 7.31
CA VAL A 329 -9.02 -3.26 8.14
C VAL A 329 -9.56 -1.83 8.30
N VAL A 330 -10.30 -1.32 7.32
CA VAL A 330 -10.89 0.03 7.37
C VAL A 330 -12.11 0.04 8.29
N ARG A 331 -12.94 -0.99 8.21
CA ARG A 331 -14.07 -1.19 9.14
C ARG A 331 -13.58 -1.40 10.56
N ALA A 332 -12.55 -2.23 10.75
CA ALA A 332 -11.93 -2.46 12.07
C ALA A 332 -11.44 -1.13 12.68
N MET A 333 -10.67 -0.34 11.93
CA MET A 333 -10.18 0.95 12.40
C MET A 333 -11.33 1.93 12.74
N HIS A 334 -12.35 2.03 11.89
CA HIS A 334 -13.47 2.94 12.14
C HIS A 334 -14.25 2.54 13.39
N LEU A 335 -14.53 1.24 13.57
CA LEU A 335 -15.23 0.73 14.77
C LEU A 335 -14.44 1.03 16.04
N ASP A 336 -13.17 0.68 16.07
CA ASP A 336 -12.30 0.88 17.24
C ASP A 336 -12.18 2.36 17.61
N LEU A 337 -11.87 3.22 16.65
CA LEU A 337 -11.73 4.67 16.89
C LEU A 337 -13.03 5.37 17.28
N THR A 338 -14.17 4.74 17.04
CA THR A 338 -15.50 5.24 17.45
C THR A 338 -16.03 4.53 18.70
N GLY A 339 -15.20 3.75 19.40
CA GLY A 339 -15.55 3.05 20.63
C GLY A 339 -16.56 1.90 20.41
N ARG A 340 -16.60 1.33 19.20
CA ARG A 340 -17.45 0.19 18.88
C ARG A 340 -16.62 -1.11 18.94
N VAL A 341 -17.29 -2.19 19.29
CA VAL A 341 -16.67 -3.51 19.26
C VAL A 341 -16.34 -3.90 17.82
N VAL A 342 -15.12 -4.38 17.61
CA VAL A 342 -14.69 -4.97 16.34
C VAL A 342 -15.00 -6.46 16.38
N PRO A 343 -15.94 -6.98 15.55
CA PRO A 343 -16.25 -8.39 15.53
C PRO A 343 -15.08 -9.24 15.06
N GLU A 344 -14.81 -10.29 15.80
CA GLU A 344 -13.84 -11.31 15.43
C GLU A 344 -14.41 -12.28 14.39
N GLY A 345 -13.56 -13.04 13.75
CA GLY A 345 -13.91 -14.08 12.79
C GLY A 345 -12.72 -14.48 11.93
N ASP A 346 -12.77 -15.67 11.38
CA ASP A 346 -11.75 -16.18 10.49
C ASP A 346 -11.78 -15.45 9.15
N GLN A 347 -10.62 -15.32 8.50
CA GLN A 347 -10.56 -14.72 7.17
C GLN A 347 -11.25 -15.59 6.12
N ARG A 348 -11.84 -14.97 5.12
CA ARG A 348 -12.52 -15.68 4.00
C ARG A 348 -11.49 -16.28 3.04
N ALA A 349 -10.95 -17.44 3.37
CA ALA A 349 -9.94 -18.13 2.58
C ALA A 349 -10.40 -18.40 1.13
N GLY A 350 -9.48 -18.33 0.19
CA GLY A 350 -9.74 -18.54 -1.23
C GLY A 350 -10.44 -17.38 -1.95
N HIS A 351 -10.76 -16.28 -1.24
CA HIS A 351 -11.27 -15.07 -1.90
C HIS A 351 -10.19 -14.46 -2.80
N ARG A 352 -10.60 -13.94 -3.95
CA ARG A 352 -9.71 -13.40 -4.99
C ARG A 352 -9.96 -11.91 -5.19
N TYR A 353 -8.90 -11.15 -5.44
CA TYR A 353 -8.95 -9.75 -5.81
C TYR A 353 -8.28 -9.52 -7.16
N VAL A 354 -8.91 -8.71 -8.02
CA VAL A 354 -8.40 -8.41 -9.36
C VAL A 354 -8.47 -6.91 -9.60
N VAL A 355 -7.35 -6.32 -10.04
CA VAL A 355 -7.27 -4.92 -10.46
C VAL A 355 -7.31 -4.85 -11.97
N GLU A 356 -8.48 -4.60 -12.54
CA GLU A 356 -8.83 -4.87 -13.96
C GLU A 356 -7.92 -4.16 -14.95
N ASN A 357 -7.59 -2.89 -14.71
CA ASN A 357 -6.78 -2.09 -15.64
C ASN A 357 -5.31 -2.53 -15.73
N ILE A 358 -4.78 -3.23 -14.72
CA ILE A 358 -3.40 -3.68 -14.69
C ILE A 358 -3.25 -5.21 -14.70
N ASP A 359 -4.31 -5.99 -14.42
CA ASP A 359 -4.23 -7.45 -14.44
C ASP A 359 -4.14 -8.04 -15.86
N LEU A 360 -4.80 -7.44 -16.84
CA LEU A 360 -4.73 -7.93 -18.21
C LEU A 360 -3.29 -7.87 -18.79
N PRO A 361 -2.56 -6.74 -18.74
CA PRO A 361 -1.16 -6.73 -19.17
C PRO A 361 -0.27 -7.64 -18.29
N ALA A 362 -0.53 -7.73 -16.98
CA ALA A 362 0.18 -8.65 -16.11
C ALA A 362 -0.03 -10.11 -16.54
N LEU A 363 -1.27 -10.54 -16.79
CA LEU A 363 -1.60 -11.89 -17.24
C LEU A 363 -0.82 -12.29 -18.49
N VAL A 364 -0.73 -11.40 -19.49
CA VAL A 364 0.03 -11.66 -20.73
C VAL A 364 1.51 -11.85 -20.43
N ALA A 365 2.09 -11.01 -19.56
CA ALA A 365 3.50 -11.11 -19.20
C ALA A 365 3.82 -12.40 -18.42
N TYR A 366 2.98 -12.76 -17.44
CA TYR A 366 3.15 -13.97 -16.63
C TYR A 366 2.98 -15.27 -17.44
N ARG A 367 2.03 -15.31 -18.40
CA ARG A 367 1.89 -16.46 -19.31
C ARG A 367 3.16 -16.71 -20.14
N ARG A 368 3.86 -15.65 -20.52
CA ARG A 368 5.13 -15.77 -21.26
C ARG A 368 6.28 -16.27 -20.40
N SER A 369 6.28 -15.99 -19.10
CA SER A 369 7.34 -16.42 -18.18
C SER A 369 7.14 -17.82 -17.61
N GLY A 370 5.95 -18.44 -17.75
CA GLY A 370 5.62 -19.74 -17.18
C GLY A 370 5.55 -19.78 -15.65
N TYR A 371 5.62 -18.63 -14.99
CA TYR A 371 5.60 -18.55 -13.53
C TYR A 371 4.23 -18.92 -12.96
N THR A 372 4.23 -19.74 -11.90
CA THR A 372 3.04 -20.11 -11.12
C THR A 372 3.26 -19.85 -9.63
N THR A 373 2.21 -19.49 -8.91
CA THR A 373 2.23 -19.31 -7.46
C THR A 373 1.69 -20.59 -6.79
N PRO A 374 2.52 -21.37 -6.08
CA PRO A 374 2.13 -22.68 -5.55
C PRO A 374 0.92 -22.66 -4.61
N HIS A 375 0.82 -21.65 -3.75
CA HIS A 375 -0.28 -21.54 -2.78
C HIS A 375 -1.53 -20.86 -3.33
N ALA A 376 -1.54 -20.46 -4.61
CA ALA A 376 -2.77 -19.92 -5.20
C ALA A 376 -3.84 -21.02 -5.32
N PRO A 377 -5.06 -20.81 -4.77
CA PRO A 377 -6.15 -21.78 -4.92
C PRO A 377 -6.48 -22.07 -6.39
N ALA A 378 -6.78 -23.32 -6.72
CA ALA A 378 -7.17 -23.69 -8.07
C ALA A 378 -8.48 -23.00 -8.51
N ARG A 379 -9.37 -22.71 -7.56
CA ARG A 379 -10.61 -21.98 -7.77
C ARG A 379 -10.81 -20.93 -6.66
N ALA A 380 -11.30 -19.75 -7.03
CA ALA A 380 -11.69 -18.72 -6.08
C ALA A 380 -13.01 -19.11 -5.37
N SER A 381 -13.11 -18.87 -4.06
CA SER A 381 -14.37 -18.93 -3.30
C SER A 381 -15.29 -17.76 -3.63
N GLY A 382 -14.72 -16.63 -4.04
CA GLY A 382 -15.37 -15.41 -4.50
C GLY A 382 -14.35 -14.52 -5.21
N THR A 383 -14.81 -13.52 -5.95
CA THR A 383 -13.91 -12.55 -6.60
C THR A 383 -14.45 -11.14 -6.41
N GLU A 384 -13.62 -10.26 -5.88
CA GLU A 384 -13.87 -8.81 -5.86
C GLU A 384 -13.02 -8.13 -6.95
N LEU A 385 -13.65 -7.25 -7.70
CA LEU A 385 -13.00 -6.41 -8.70
C LEU A 385 -12.72 -5.03 -8.09
N ALA A 386 -11.52 -4.50 -8.33
CA ALA A 386 -11.10 -3.24 -7.73
C ALA A 386 -11.98 -2.05 -8.14
N TRP A 387 -12.34 -2.01 -9.42
CA TRP A 387 -13.05 -0.89 -10.01
C TRP A 387 -14.53 -1.17 -10.25
N LEU A 388 -14.86 -2.32 -10.81
CA LEU A 388 -16.22 -2.67 -11.20
C LEU A 388 -17.01 -3.21 -9.99
N ALA A 389 -18.04 -2.48 -9.60
CA ALA A 389 -19.02 -2.93 -8.61
C ALA A 389 -20.43 -2.63 -9.15
N ALA A 390 -21.33 -3.61 -9.09
CA ALA A 390 -22.66 -3.49 -9.67
C ALA A 390 -23.51 -2.37 -9.03
N ASP A 391 -23.27 -2.08 -7.76
CA ASP A 391 -23.93 -1.00 -7.01
C ASP A 391 -23.23 0.36 -7.17
N ASP A 392 -22.01 0.42 -7.79
CA ASP A 392 -21.22 1.66 -7.91
C ASP A 392 -20.33 1.62 -9.16
N MET A 393 -20.93 1.66 -10.33
CA MET A 393 -20.25 1.49 -11.62
C MET A 393 -19.48 2.73 -12.10
N LYS A 394 -19.84 3.94 -11.64
CA LYS A 394 -19.22 5.19 -12.13
C LYS A 394 -17.70 5.24 -11.96
N PRO A 395 -17.09 4.82 -10.83
CA PRO A 395 -15.63 4.77 -10.68
C PRO A 395 -14.94 3.94 -11.77
N PHE A 396 -15.53 2.81 -12.18
CA PHE A 396 -15.00 1.98 -13.25
C PHE A 396 -14.94 2.72 -14.60
N PHE A 397 -16.04 3.35 -15.01
CA PHE A 397 -16.06 4.10 -16.27
C PHE A 397 -15.17 5.33 -16.23
N THR A 398 -15.08 6.01 -15.08
CA THR A 398 -14.16 7.14 -14.89
C THR A 398 -12.70 6.69 -14.97
N MET A 399 -12.37 5.56 -14.35
CA MET A 399 -11.06 4.93 -14.46
C MET A 399 -10.74 4.61 -15.92
N LEU A 400 -11.66 3.95 -16.62
CA LEU A 400 -11.47 3.55 -18.03
C LEU A 400 -11.24 4.76 -18.92
N ALA A 401 -12.05 5.81 -18.79
CA ALA A 401 -11.90 7.06 -19.54
C ALA A 401 -10.55 7.73 -19.26
N ARG A 402 -10.09 7.73 -18.00
CA ARG A 402 -8.80 8.30 -17.61
C ARG A 402 -7.62 7.44 -18.07
N PHE A 403 -7.75 6.13 -17.99
CA PHE A 403 -6.75 5.17 -18.43
C PHE A 403 -6.51 5.24 -19.95
N LEU A 404 -7.55 5.44 -20.73
CA LEU A 404 -7.48 5.49 -22.20
C LEU A 404 -7.10 6.87 -22.74
N ARG A 405 -7.06 7.94 -21.93
CA ARG A 405 -6.63 9.26 -22.40
C ARG A 405 -5.14 9.23 -22.79
N PRO A 406 -4.78 9.63 -24.05
CA PRO A 406 -3.40 9.82 -24.44
C PRO A 406 -2.82 10.97 -23.63
N GLY A 407 -1.93 10.70 -22.68
CA GLY A 407 -1.31 11.75 -21.87
C GLY A 407 -1.09 11.40 -20.40
N THR A 408 -1.51 10.24 -19.92
CA THR A 408 -1.05 9.71 -18.65
C THR A 408 0.41 9.27 -18.81
N LYS A 409 1.31 10.22 -18.57
CA LYS A 409 2.79 10.07 -18.69
C LYS A 409 3.32 8.81 -17.99
N HIS A 410 2.59 8.31 -17.01
CA HIS A 410 2.99 7.15 -16.21
C HIS A 410 2.87 5.81 -16.96
N LEU A 411 1.80 5.60 -17.71
CA LEU A 411 1.64 4.38 -18.54
C LEU A 411 2.62 4.35 -19.71
N TYR A 412 2.89 5.50 -20.30
CA TYR A 412 3.89 5.63 -21.35
C TYR A 412 5.31 5.40 -20.83
N GLN A 413 5.62 5.83 -19.61
CA GLN A 413 6.92 5.58 -18.97
C GLN A 413 7.07 4.11 -18.58
N LEU A 414 6.04 3.45 -18.04
CA LEU A 414 6.03 2.01 -17.74
C LEU A 414 6.17 1.16 -19.02
N TRP A 415 5.50 1.56 -20.11
CA TRP A 415 5.62 0.88 -21.39
C TRP A 415 7.00 1.10 -22.07
N ARG A 416 7.58 2.28 -21.91
CA ARG A 416 8.89 2.64 -22.47
C ARG A 416 10.06 1.96 -21.71
N SER A 417 9.94 1.75 -20.39
CA SER A 417 10.93 1.03 -19.61
C SER A 417 11.03 -0.46 -19.99
N GLN A 418 9.90 -1.08 -20.34
CA GLN A 418 9.89 -2.47 -20.82
C GLN A 418 10.53 -2.65 -22.21
N ARG A 419 10.36 -1.68 -23.13
CA ARG A 419 11.01 -1.77 -24.45
C ARG A 419 12.54 -1.59 -24.39
N ARG A 420 13.05 -0.83 -23.42
CA ARG A 420 14.50 -0.66 -23.24
C ARG A 420 15.16 -1.82 -22.50
N GLY A 421 14.43 -2.56 -21.68
CA GLY A 421 14.93 -3.80 -21.04
C GLY A 421 14.98 -4.99 -21.99
N SER A 422 14.15 -5.00 -23.07
CA SER A 422 14.14 -6.09 -24.04
C SER A 422 15.19 -5.98 -25.15
N THR A 423 15.82 -4.81 -25.31
CA THR A 423 16.91 -4.58 -26.30
C THR A 423 18.31 -4.75 -25.71
N ALA A 424 18.42 -5.05 -24.41
CA ALA A 424 19.69 -5.40 -23.76
C ALA A 424 19.85 -6.92 -23.53
N ALA A 425 18.95 -7.73 -24.12
CA ALA A 425 18.97 -9.20 -24.03
C ALA A 425 19.00 -9.85 -25.44
N MET A 426 19.72 -9.21 -26.41
CA MET A 426 20.26 -9.85 -27.61
C MET A 426 21.75 -9.65 -27.67
#